data_7b2673d74b741006d369a16343450b63
#
_entry.id   7b2673d74b741006d369a16343450b63
#
_cell.length_a   1.000
_cell.length_b   1.000
_cell.length_c   1.000
_cell.angle_alpha   90.00
_cell.angle_beta   90.00
_cell.angle_gamma   90.00
#
_symmetry.space_group_name_H-M   'P 1'
#
loop_
_entity.id
_entity.type
_entity.pdbx_description
1 polymer ?
#
loop_
_entity_poly.entity_id
_entity_poly.type
_entity_poly.pdbx_seq_one_letter_code
_entity_poly.pdbx_strand_id
1 'polypeptide(L)'
;GLDLDARDAQGCLCFLEALPSAGRALKTLDAALSELRTSGDLPGPGDAGGALEEVQAQEALMERCCRRLGETAGAFFSDLAASGGALHPGALGSAREQQLRRGAQNLTLLKAHDALFAFVRRLNAERDRQLAEIVRGFSSSEVLAALLASPRVAELRARGGPALESLRAGSTPYEKAMALKDATAAIVDAFDSEQRGASRAGTGASTDDILSRLVLLLTAVPVPDLCTHAAFMERFVDVCDGDSLKGELGYHITNLLVACEFILHATPASFLEQFQLAGEGGSPLSAARGGGAGEA
;
A
#
# COMPACT_ATOMS: atom_id res chain seq x y z
N GLY A 1 -12.00 17.10 -0.31
CA GLY A 1 -11.57 16.06 0.60
C GLY A 1 -11.59 16.59 2.01
N LEU A 2 -12.08 15.82 2.96
CA LEU A 2 -11.84 16.10 4.37
C LEU A 2 -10.38 15.67 4.64
N ASP A 3 -9.46 16.60 4.42
CA ASP A 3 -8.10 16.50 4.95
C ASP A 3 -8.21 16.84 6.44
N LEU A 4 -8.52 15.83 7.25
CA LEU A 4 -8.53 15.96 8.69
C LEU A 4 -7.08 15.90 9.15
N ASP A 5 -6.57 16.99 9.69
CA ASP A 5 -5.28 16.93 10.37
C ASP A 5 -5.35 15.99 11.61
N ALA A 6 -4.22 15.61 12.17
CA ALA A 6 -4.19 14.66 13.29
C ALA A 6 -4.95 15.17 14.55
N ARG A 7 -5.13 16.50 14.71
CA ARG A 7 -5.89 17.09 15.81
C ARG A 7 -7.40 16.99 15.57
N ASP A 8 -7.82 17.22 14.34
CA ASP A 8 -9.22 17.08 13.93
C ASP A 8 -9.65 15.61 14.01
N ALA A 9 -8.77 14.67 13.61
CA ALA A 9 -9.02 13.24 13.75
C ALA A 9 -9.18 12.82 15.22
N GLN A 10 -8.35 13.33 16.14
CA GLN A 10 -8.46 13.04 17.56
C GLN A 10 -9.76 13.62 18.16
N GLY A 11 -10.16 14.82 17.77
CA GLY A 11 -11.44 15.42 18.14
C GLY A 11 -12.63 14.59 17.67
N CYS A 12 -12.58 14.11 16.42
CA CYS A 12 -13.59 13.22 15.86
C CYS A 12 -13.65 11.88 16.62
N LEU A 13 -12.51 11.28 16.98
CA LEU A 13 -12.48 10.03 17.76
C LEU A 13 -13.10 10.20 19.14
N CYS A 14 -12.81 11.29 19.86
CA CYS A 14 -13.44 11.59 21.16
C CYS A 14 -14.97 11.75 21.02
N PHE A 15 -15.44 12.39 19.94
CA PHE A 15 -16.86 12.49 19.65
C PHE A 15 -17.49 11.11 19.39
N LEU A 16 -16.81 10.26 18.63
CA LEU A 16 -17.27 8.89 18.35
C LEU A 16 -17.41 8.03 19.61
N GLU A 17 -16.48 8.15 20.54
CA GLU A 17 -16.51 7.43 21.81
C GLU A 17 -17.72 7.81 22.68
N ALA A 18 -18.23 9.03 22.51
CA ALA A 18 -19.42 9.51 23.19
C ALA A 18 -20.74 9.00 22.56
N LEU A 19 -20.73 8.51 21.33
CA LEU A 19 -21.92 7.99 20.66
C LEU A 19 -22.28 6.58 21.18
N PRO A 20 -23.58 6.26 21.42
CA PRO A 20 -23.96 5.01 22.10
C PRO A 20 -23.56 3.74 21.37
N SER A 21 -23.75 3.68 20.04
CA SER A 21 -23.46 2.47 19.25
C SER A 21 -21.99 2.43 18.84
N ALA A 22 -21.43 3.55 18.39
CA ALA A 22 -20.04 3.67 18.02
C ALA A 22 -19.13 3.45 19.23
N GLY A 23 -19.45 4.02 20.41
CA GLY A 23 -18.68 3.84 21.64
C GLY A 23 -18.64 2.38 22.12
N ARG A 24 -19.75 1.62 21.97
CA ARG A 24 -19.75 0.17 22.26
C ARG A 24 -18.91 -0.61 21.27
N ALA A 25 -19.06 -0.31 19.96
CA ALA A 25 -18.28 -0.96 18.91
C ALA A 25 -16.78 -0.68 19.04
N LEU A 26 -16.39 0.56 19.40
CA LEU A 26 -14.99 0.92 19.67
C LEU A 26 -14.40 0.11 20.83
N LYS A 27 -15.14 -0.11 21.92
CA LYS A 27 -14.67 -0.95 23.03
C LYS A 27 -14.41 -2.40 22.60
N THR A 28 -15.27 -2.96 21.73
CA THR A 28 -15.05 -4.32 21.22
C THR A 28 -13.87 -4.37 20.24
N LEU A 29 -13.65 -3.32 19.47
CA LEU A 29 -12.48 -3.17 18.63
C LEU A 29 -11.20 -3.06 19.46
N ASP A 30 -11.19 -2.21 20.50
CA ASP A 30 -10.04 -2.06 21.40
C ASP A 30 -9.65 -3.38 22.07
N ALA A 31 -10.63 -4.21 22.44
CA ALA A 31 -10.37 -5.55 22.98
C ALA A 31 -9.68 -6.46 21.94
N ALA A 32 -10.18 -6.48 20.69
CA ALA A 32 -9.58 -7.26 19.60
C ALA A 32 -8.17 -6.75 19.25
N LEU A 33 -7.95 -5.42 19.24
CA LEU A 33 -6.63 -4.84 19.02
C LEU A 33 -5.66 -5.13 20.18
N SER A 34 -6.15 -5.21 21.41
CA SER A 34 -5.33 -5.62 22.56
C SER A 34 -4.89 -7.08 22.44
N GLU A 35 -5.79 -7.97 22.04
CA GLU A 35 -5.47 -9.38 21.75
C GLU A 35 -4.42 -9.47 20.64
N LEU A 36 -4.56 -8.67 19.58
CA LEU A 36 -3.60 -8.60 18.48
C LEU A 36 -2.21 -8.12 18.93
N ARG A 37 -2.14 -7.16 19.84
CA ARG A 37 -0.86 -6.66 20.39
C ARG A 37 -0.16 -7.69 21.27
N THR A 38 -0.92 -8.52 21.96
CA THR A 38 -0.39 -9.55 22.86
C THR A 38 -0.18 -10.90 22.20
N SER A 39 -0.67 -11.10 20.96
CA SER A 39 -0.33 -12.29 20.18
C SER A 39 1.18 -12.33 19.96
N GLY A 40 1.80 -13.43 20.38
CA GLY A 40 3.27 -13.60 20.41
C GLY A 40 3.95 -13.47 19.05
N ASP A 41 5.26 -13.49 19.07
CA ASP A 41 6.06 -13.55 17.83
C ASP A 41 5.77 -14.86 17.10
N LEU A 42 5.87 -14.82 15.76
CA LEU A 42 5.76 -16.03 14.93
C LEU A 42 6.81 -17.08 15.37
N PRO A 43 6.46 -18.36 15.42
CA PRO A 43 7.43 -19.40 15.71
C PRO A 43 8.57 -19.34 14.72
N GLY A 44 9.78 -19.51 15.23
CA GLY A 44 10.98 -19.57 14.40
C GLY A 44 10.91 -20.72 13.39
N PRO A 45 11.72 -20.67 12.30
CA PRO A 45 11.67 -21.64 11.19
C PRO A 45 11.98 -23.12 11.57
N GLY A 46 12.15 -23.42 12.86
CA GLY A 46 12.49 -24.77 13.34
C GLY A 46 11.31 -25.65 13.78
N ASP A 47 10.09 -25.12 13.91
CA ASP A 47 8.93 -25.83 14.50
C ASP A 47 7.81 -26.00 13.47
N ALA A 48 8.03 -26.87 12.48
CA ALA A 48 7.14 -27.02 11.33
C ALA A 48 5.73 -27.54 11.66
N GLY A 49 5.52 -28.18 12.79
CA GLY A 49 4.19 -28.71 13.18
C GLY A 49 3.29 -27.68 13.87
N GLY A 50 3.87 -26.77 14.68
CA GLY A 50 3.14 -25.69 15.34
C GLY A 50 2.97 -24.44 14.47
N ALA A 51 3.87 -24.23 13.51
CA ALA A 51 3.89 -23.02 12.68
C ALA A 51 2.61 -22.84 11.84
N LEU A 52 2.05 -23.92 11.30
CA LEU A 52 0.82 -23.84 10.48
C LEU A 52 -0.41 -23.45 11.31
N GLU A 53 -0.57 -24.05 12.51
CA GLU A 53 -1.68 -23.74 13.41
C GLU A 53 -1.59 -22.29 13.90
N GLU A 54 -0.39 -21.80 14.18
CA GLU A 54 -0.19 -20.43 14.64
C GLU A 54 -0.41 -19.39 13.54
N VAL A 55 0.01 -19.67 12.30
CA VAL A 55 -0.32 -18.82 11.13
C VAL A 55 -1.83 -18.76 10.94
N GLN A 56 -2.54 -19.90 11.01
CA GLN A 56 -3.99 -19.95 10.90
C GLN A 56 -4.68 -19.18 12.04
N ALA A 57 -4.19 -19.29 13.28
CA ALA A 57 -4.71 -18.55 14.42
C ALA A 57 -4.53 -17.03 14.24
N GLN A 58 -3.39 -16.61 13.69
CA GLN A 58 -3.10 -15.20 13.42
C GLN A 58 -3.95 -14.66 12.25
N GLU A 59 -4.18 -15.45 11.22
CA GLU A 59 -5.11 -15.08 10.13
C GLU A 59 -6.53 -14.93 10.64
N ALA A 60 -7.01 -15.86 11.48
CA ALA A 60 -8.34 -15.79 12.10
C ALA A 60 -8.47 -14.57 13.02
N LEU A 61 -7.40 -14.20 13.75
CA LEU A 61 -7.37 -13.00 14.58
C LEU A 61 -7.44 -11.73 13.72
N MET A 62 -6.68 -11.68 12.63
CA MET A 62 -6.71 -10.56 11.68
C MET A 62 -8.11 -10.42 11.05
N GLU A 63 -8.73 -11.53 10.64
CA GLU A 63 -10.07 -11.51 10.08
C GLU A 63 -11.11 -10.99 11.09
N ARG A 64 -10.99 -11.38 12.37
CA ARG A 64 -11.82 -10.83 13.45
C ARG A 64 -11.62 -9.31 13.58
N CYS A 65 -10.38 -8.83 13.51
CA CYS A 65 -10.11 -7.39 13.56
C CYS A 65 -10.72 -6.65 12.37
N CYS A 66 -10.58 -7.16 11.14
CA CYS A 66 -11.19 -6.59 9.94
C CYS A 66 -12.72 -6.50 10.07
N ARG A 67 -13.36 -7.57 10.55
CA ARG A 67 -14.81 -7.58 10.80
C ARG A 67 -15.21 -6.53 11.84
N ARG A 68 -14.48 -6.43 12.96
CA ARG A 68 -14.74 -5.41 14.01
C ARG A 68 -14.54 -3.98 13.50
N LEU A 69 -13.56 -3.75 12.64
CA LEU A 69 -13.38 -2.46 11.97
C LEU A 69 -14.62 -2.09 11.13
N GLY A 70 -15.12 -3.01 10.32
CA GLY A 70 -16.32 -2.83 9.52
C GLY A 70 -17.57 -2.57 10.38
N GLU A 71 -17.78 -3.34 11.46
CA GLU A 71 -18.88 -3.17 12.42
C GLU A 71 -18.81 -1.79 13.11
N THR A 72 -17.60 -1.36 13.51
CA THR A 72 -17.40 -0.06 14.17
C THR A 72 -17.70 1.09 13.21
N ALA A 73 -17.21 1.03 11.99
CA ALA A 73 -17.49 2.03 10.96
C ALA A 73 -19.00 2.09 10.63
N GLY A 74 -19.66 0.92 10.55
CA GLY A 74 -21.11 0.82 10.34
C GLY A 74 -21.93 1.40 11.50
N ALA A 75 -21.55 1.11 12.75
CA ALA A 75 -22.19 1.65 13.94
C ALA A 75 -22.06 3.17 14.01
N PHE A 76 -20.87 3.69 13.69
CA PHE A 76 -20.63 5.12 13.61
C PHE A 76 -21.52 5.80 12.57
N PHE A 77 -21.59 5.25 11.36
CA PHE A 77 -22.46 5.76 10.32
C PHE A 77 -23.94 5.75 10.75
N SER A 78 -24.38 4.69 11.42
CA SER A 78 -25.74 4.56 11.95
C SER A 78 -26.06 5.63 13.00
N ASP A 79 -25.15 5.87 13.96
CA ASP A 79 -25.33 6.89 14.99
C ASP A 79 -25.36 8.31 14.38
N LEU A 80 -24.51 8.60 13.38
CA LEU A 80 -24.56 9.86 12.64
C LEU A 80 -25.89 10.06 11.92
N ALA A 81 -26.40 8.99 11.28
CA ALA A 81 -27.69 9.04 10.59
C ALA A 81 -28.85 9.24 11.55
N ALA A 82 -28.79 8.70 12.78
CA ALA A 82 -29.81 8.83 13.80
C ALA A 82 -29.80 10.19 14.52
N SER A 83 -28.66 10.85 14.63
CA SER A 83 -28.48 12.03 15.48
C SER A 83 -28.88 13.36 14.81
N GLY A 84 -29.28 13.40 13.55
CA GLY A 84 -29.62 14.69 12.97
C GLY A 84 -30.45 14.66 11.70
N GLY A 85 -31.61 15.30 11.74
CA GLY A 85 -32.55 15.41 10.63
C GLY A 85 -31.98 15.91 9.28
N ALA A 86 -30.84 16.60 9.26
CA ALA A 86 -30.11 16.98 8.04
C ALA A 86 -29.16 15.92 7.49
N LEU A 87 -28.84 14.89 8.30
CA LEU A 87 -27.92 13.82 7.95
C LEU A 87 -28.65 12.48 7.70
N HIS A 88 -29.99 12.51 7.63
CA HIS A 88 -30.76 11.29 7.34
C HIS A 88 -30.29 10.68 5.99
N PRO A 89 -29.97 9.38 5.92
CA PRO A 89 -29.45 8.72 4.70
C PRO A 89 -30.30 8.99 3.45
N GLY A 90 -31.62 9.09 3.60
CA GLY A 90 -32.52 9.40 2.49
C GLY A 90 -32.53 10.88 2.03
N ALA A 91 -31.93 11.79 2.80
CA ALA A 91 -31.83 13.22 2.47
C ALA A 91 -30.46 13.59 1.89
N LEU A 92 -29.46 12.74 2.09
CA LEU A 92 -28.11 12.87 1.54
C LEU A 92 -28.07 12.17 0.18
N GLY A 93 -27.73 12.88 -0.89
CA GLY A 93 -27.45 12.22 -2.16
C GLY A 93 -26.36 11.12 -1.97
N SER A 94 -26.44 10.06 -2.78
CA SER A 94 -25.57 8.86 -2.66
C SER A 94 -24.06 9.15 -2.52
N ALA A 95 -23.57 10.20 -3.20
CA ALA A 95 -22.17 10.61 -3.13
C ALA A 95 -21.77 11.12 -1.72
N ARG A 96 -22.65 11.86 -1.04
CA ARG A 96 -22.37 12.38 0.30
C ARG A 96 -22.46 11.29 1.37
N GLU A 97 -23.36 10.35 1.19
CA GLU A 97 -23.44 9.16 2.04
C GLU A 97 -22.15 8.33 1.94
N GLN A 98 -21.67 8.07 0.72
CA GLN A 98 -20.40 7.38 0.49
C GLN A 98 -19.23 8.13 1.14
N GLN A 99 -19.17 9.47 1.02
CA GLN A 99 -18.12 10.27 1.62
C GLN A 99 -18.12 10.18 3.15
N LEU A 100 -19.27 10.18 3.80
CA LEU A 100 -19.39 10.01 5.25
C LEU A 100 -18.99 8.60 5.68
N ARG A 101 -19.39 7.58 4.92
CA ARG A 101 -19.02 6.20 5.18
C ARG A 101 -17.50 5.99 5.09
N ARG A 102 -16.85 6.56 4.07
CA ARG A 102 -15.38 6.58 3.93
C ARG A 102 -14.70 7.28 5.10
N GLY A 103 -15.23 8.43 5.52
CA GLY A 103 -14.73 9.15 6.69
C GLY A 103 -14.77 8.30 7.95
N ALA A 104 -15.88 7.60 8.20
CA ALA A 104 -16.02 6.69 9.34
C ALA A 104 -15.02 5.52 9.29
N GLN A 105 -14.85 4.91 8.13
CA GLN A 105 -13.90 3.83 7.92
C GLN A 105 -12.46 4.28 8.15
N ASN A 106 -12.08 5.42 7.57
CA ASN A 106 -10.74 5.98 7.74
C ASN A 106 -10.42 6.33 9.20
N LEU A 107 -11.35 6.94 9.93
CA LEU A 107 -11.18 7.24 11.36
C LEU A 107 -11.00 5.97 12.19
N THR A 108 -11.78 4.92 11.90
CA THR A 108 -11.67 3.63 12.59
C THR A 108 -10.31 2.97 12.31
N LEU A 109 -9.85 3.01 11.07
CA LEU A 109 -8.54 2.50 10.68
C LEU A 109 -7.40 3.31 11.28
N LEU A 110 -7.53 4.64 11.33
CA LEU A 110 -6.54 5.51 11.97
C LEU A 110 -6.35 5.15 13.44
N LYS A 111 -7.44 4.91 14.18
CA LYS A 111 -7.38 4.45 15.58
C LYS A 111 -6.70 3.08 15.73
N ALA A 112 -6.89 2.19 14.77
CA ALA A 112 -6.36 0.83 14.80
C ALA A 112 -4.96 0.70 14.19
N HIS A 113 -4.47 1.73 13.49
CA HIS A 113 -3.27 1.68 12.65
C HIS A 113 -2.08 1.04 13.34
N ASP A 114 -1.67 1.53 14.50
CA ASP A 114 -0.43 1.08 15.13
C ASP A 114 -0.45 -0.42 15.47
N ALA A 115 -1.59 -0.92 15.95
CA ALA A 115 -1.74 -2.34 16.28
C ALA A 115 -1.76 -3.21 15.01
N LEU A 116 -2.53 -2.80 14.01
CA LEU A 116 -2.67 -3.52 12.74
C LEU A 116 -1.37 -3.50 11.95
N PHE A 117 -0.74 -2.33 11.85
CA PHE A 117 0.52 -2.18 11.12
C PHE A 117 1.65 -2.97 11.80
N ALA A 118 1.77 -2.90 13.14
CA ALA A 118 2.73 -3.69 13.88
C ALA A 118 2.53 -5.19 13.69
N PHE A 119 1.28 -5.66 13.62
CA PHE A 119 0.97 -7.05 13.35
C PHE A 119 1.37 -7.47 11.92
N VAL A 120 0.97 -6.70 10.90
CA VAL A 120 1.35 -6.95 9.49
C VAL A 120 2.88 -6.92 9.33
N ARG A 121 3.56 -6.02 10.06
CA ARG A 121 5.02 -5.92 10.07
C ARG A 121 5.68 -7.19 10.62
N ARG A 122 5.14 -7.80 11.68
CA ARG A 122 5.66 -9.08 12.18
C ARG A 122 5.55 -10.18 11.12
N LEU A 123 4.40 -10.24 10.41
CA LEU A 123 4.17 -11.22 9.34
C LEU A 123 5.11 -11.05 8.15
N ASN A 124 5.55 -9.82 7.87
CA ASN A 124 6.37 -9.50 6.71
C ASN A 124 7.85 -9.21 7.05
N ALA A 125 8.25 -9.33 8.33
CA ALA A 125 9.58 -8.93 8.79
C ALA A 125 10.73 -9.58 8.02
N GLU A 126 10.60 -10.87 7.69
CA GLU A 126 11.61 -11.60 6.92
C GLU A 126 11.69 -11.10 5.47
N ARG A 127 10.54 -10.84 4.84
CA ARG A 127 10.49 -10.30 3.46
C ARG A 127 11.06 -8.89 3.40
N ASP A 128 10.73 -8.03 4.38
CA ASP A 128 11.27 -6.67 4.48
C ASP A 128 12.80 -6.70 4.69
N ARG A 129 13.30 -7.62 5.52
CA ARG A 129 14.73 -7.82 5.73
C ARG A 129 15.43 -8.26 4.43
N GLN A 130 14.88 -9.25 3.72
CA GLN A 130 15.43 -9.75 2.45
C GLN A 130 15.43 -8.65 1.39
N LEU A 131 14.33 -7.92 1.24
CA LEU A 131 14.24 -6.80 0.30
C LEU A 131 15.29 -5.73 0.60
N ALA A 132 15.43 -5.34 1.86
CA ALA A 132 16.44 -4.35 2.27
C ALA A 132 17.88 -4.83 2.01
N GLU A 133 18.17 -6.12 2.18
CA GLU A 133 19.48 -6.71 1.88
C GLU A 133 19.77 -6.72 0.38
N ILE A 134 18.79 -7.07 -0.45
CA ILE A 134 18.92 -7.08 -1.91
C ILE A 134 19.17 -5.64 -2.42
N VAL A 135 18.37 -4.66 -1.98
CA VAL A 135 18.54 -3.26 -2.38
C VAL A 135 19.90 -2.71 -1.95
N ARG A 136 20.36 -3.08 -0.75
CA ARG A 136 21.72 -2.72 -0.28
C ARG A 136 22.80 -3.40 -1.14
N GLY A 137 22.59 -4.66 -1.51
CA GLY A 137 23.48 -5.39 -2.42
C GLY A 137 23.60 -4.74 -3.79
N PHE A 138 22.50 -4.18 -4.32
CA PHE A 138 22.53 -3.43 -5.58
C PHE A 138 23.42 -2.17 -5.47
N SER A 139 23.36 -1.45 -4.37
CA SER A 139 24.22 -0.28 -4.12
C SER A 139 25.71 -0.64 -4.00
N SER A 140 26.03 -1.89 -3.68
CA SER A 140 27.39 -2.40 -3.60
C SER A 140 27.96 -2.86 -4.95
N SER A 141 27.12 -3.01 -5.98
CA SER A 141 27.55 -3.31 -7.35
C SER A 141 27.92 -2.03 -8.07
N GLU A 142 29.16 -1.92 -8.57
CA GLU A 142 29.65 -0.72 -9.25
C GLU A 142 28.74 -0.30 -10.44
N VAL A 143 28.31 -1.26 -11.24
CA VAL A 143 27.47 -1.02 -12.42
C VAL A 143 26.06 -0.56 -12.00
N LEU A 144 25.47 -1.18 -10.99
CA LEU A 144 24.15 -0.79 -10.48
C LEU A 144 24.22 0.54 -9.73
N ALA A 145 25.29 0.81 -8.98
CA ALA A 145 25.52 2.09 -8.36
C ALA A 145 25.61 3.22 -9.41
N ALA A 146 26.29 2.96 -10.54
CA ALA A 146 26.34 3.89 -11.67
C ALA A 146 24.96 4.13 -12.30
N LEU A 147 24.15 3.07 -12.49
CA LEU A 147 22.77 3.18 -12.97
C LEU A 147 21.92 4.04 -12.01
N LEU A 148 21.98 3.74 -10.71
CA LEU A 148 21.22 4.47 -9.68
C LEU A 148 21.69 5.94 -9.49
N ALA A 149 22.93 6.25 -9.86
CA ALA A 149 23.48 7.60 -9.88
C ALA A 149 23.21 8.35 -11.20
N SER A 150 22.60 7.71 -12.19
CA SER A 150 22.35 8.33 -13.50
C SER A 150 21.42 9.55 -13.38
N PRO A 151 21.52 10.54 -14.29
CA PRO A 151 20.65 11.73 -14.28
C PRO A 151 19.16 11.36 -14.38
N ARG A 152 18.82 10.30 -15.13
CA ARG A 152 17.47 9.78 -15.27
C ARG A 152 16.90 9.31 -13.92
N VAL A 153 17.66 8.53 -13.16
CA VAL A 153 17.23 8.04 -11.84
C VAL A 153 17.22 9.18 -10.81
N ALA A 154 18.15 10.14 -10.92
CA ALA A 154 18.16 11.34 -10.09
C ALA A 154 16.89 12.19 -10.28
N GLU A 155 16.44 12.39 -11.51
CA GLU A 155 15.18 13.08 -11.81
C GLU A 155 13.96 12.30 -11.27
N LEU A 156 13.92 10.99 -11.51
CA LEU A 156 12.86 10.12 -10.99
C LEU A 156 12.78 10.18 -9.45
N ARG A 157 13.93 10.15 -8.77
CA ARG A 157 14.04 10.31 -7.31
C ARG A 157 13.53 11.68 -6.85
N ALA A 158 13.91 12.74 -7.53
CA ALA A 158 13.50 14.10 -7.17
C ALA A 158 11.99 14.30 -7.28
N ARG A 159 11.35 13.71 -8.29
CA ARG A 159 9.91 13.82 -8.52
C ARG A 159 9.10 12.83 -7.67
N GLY A 160 9.49 11.56 -7.61
CA GLY A 160 8.73 10.48 -6.96
C GLY A 160 9.07 10.27 -5.49
N GLY A 161 10.25 10.72 -5.03
CA GLY A 161 10.69 10.56 -3.65
C GLY A 161 9.72 11.14 -2.61
N PRO A 162 9.22 12.37 -2.77
CA PRO A 162 8.22 12.94 -1.85
C PRO A 162 6.96 12.09 -1.70
N ALA A 163 6.49 11.45 -2.78
CA ALA A 163 5.35 10.55 -2.73
C ALA A 163 5.66 9.27 -1.95
N LEU A 164 6.87 8.72 -2.07
CA LEU A 164 7.29 7.56 -1.25
C LEU A 164 7.44 7.92 0.24
N GLU A 165 7.86 9.14 0.57
CA GLU A 165 7.83 9.62 1.96
C GLU A 165 6.40 9.74 2.48
N SER A 166 5.46 10.19 1.65
CA SER A 166 4.03 10.21 2.00
C SER A 166 3.47 8.81 2.17
N LEU A 167 3.89 7.82 1.36
CA LEU A 167 3.55 6.41 1.53
C LEU A 167 4.01 5.90 2.90
N ARG A 168 5.23 6.23 3.31
CA ARG A 168 5.80 5.86 4.61
C ARG A 168 5.03 6.51 5.76
N ALA A 169 4.71 7.79 5.65
CA ALA A 169 4.07 8.58 6.69
C ALA A 169 2.57 8.31 6.84
N GLY A 170 1.89 7.89 5.77
CA GLY A 170 0.45 7.64 5.79
C GLY A 170 0.05 6.58 6.81
N SER A 171 -1.05 6.79 7.51
CA SER A 171 -1.58 5.88 8.54
C SER A 171 -2.73 5.01 8.06
N THR A 172 -3.38 5.37 6.96
CA THR A 172 -4.49 4.60 6.40
C THR A 172 -4.11 3.96 5.06
N PRO A 173 -4.72 2.83 4.67
CA PRO A 173 -4.53 2.25 3.35
C PRO A 173 -4.87 3.23 2.23
N TYR A 174 -5.87 4.09 2.43
CA TYR A 174 -6.25 5.12 1.46
C TYR A 174 -5.14 6.16 1.25
N GLU A 175 -4.59 6.73 2.34
CA GLU A 175 -3.47 7.69 2.25
C GLU A 175 -2.26 7.08 1.54
N LYS A 176 -1.91 5.84 1.89
CA LYS A 176 -0.81 5.12 1.25
C LYS A 176 -1.07 4.86 -0.23
N ALA A 177 -2.29 4.47 -0.61
CA ALA A 177 -2.67 4.24 -1.99
C ALA A 177 -2.67 5.54 -2.81
N MET A 178 -3.10 6.67 -2.23
CA MET A 178 -2.99 7.99 -2.85
C MET A 178 -1.54 8.38 -3.07
N ALA A 179 -0.66 8.14 -2.11
CA ALA A 179 0.78 8.38 -2.27
C ALA A 179 1.38 7.53 -3.41
N LEU A 180 0.94 6.28 -3.60
CA LEU A 180 1.33 5.47 -4.77
C LEU A 180 0.81 6.03 -6.09
N LYS A 181 -0.41 6.56 -6.11
CA LYS A 181 -0.95 7.26 -7.27
C LYS A 181 -0.08 8.47 -7.62
N ASP A 182 0.30 9.28 -6.64
CA ASP A 182 1.17 10.43 -6.82
C ASP A 182 2.58 10.01 -7.31
N ALA A 183 3.13 8.91 -6.77
CA ALA A 183 4.38 8.34 -7.27
C ALA A 183 4.26 7.90 -8.74
N THR A 184 3.15 7.28 -9.11
CA THR A 184 2.88 6.87 -10.50
C THR A 184 2.76 8.09 -11.43
N ALA A 185 2.07 9.15 -11.00
CA ALA A 185 1.98 10.40 -11.77
C ALA A 185 3.37 11.03 -11.98
N ALA A 186 4.21 11.07 -10.94
CA ALA A 186 5.59 11.54 -11.04
C ALA A 186 6.44 10.69 -12.01
N ILE A 187 6.22 9.37 -12.06
CA ILE A 187 6.87 8.46 -13.01
C ILE A 187 6.45 8.80 -14.45
N VAL A 188 5.15 9.01 -14.69
CA VAL A 188 4.63 9.38 -16.02
C VAL A 188 5.20 10.72 -16.47
N ASP A 189 5.21 11.72 -15.57
CA ASP A 189 5.77 13.05 -15.86
C ASP A 189 7.27 12.99 -16.19
N ALA A 190 8.04 12.16 -15.50
CA ALA A 190 9.45 11.93 -15.79
C ALA A 190 9.63 11.26 -17.17
N PHE A 191 8.81 10.26 -17.48
CA PHE A 191 8.81 9.61 -18.78
C PHE A 191 8.51 10.57 -19.92
N ASP A 192 7.48 11.39 -19.81
CA ASP A 192 7.09 12.37 -20.81
C ASP A 192 8.18 13.45 -21.01
N SER A 193 8.90 13.80 -19.94
CA SER A 193 10.04 14.72 -20.03
C SER A 193 11.20 14.11 -20.83
N GLU A 194 11.52 12.84 -20.60
CA GLU A 194 12.53 12.09 -21.37
C GLU A 194 12.16 12.02 -22.86
N GLN A 195 10.91 11.70 -23.18
CA GLN A 195 10.45 11.58 -24.59
C GLN A 195 10.52 12.91 -25.31
N ARG A 196 10.14 14.00 -24.67
CA ARG A 196 10.26 15.36 -25.25
C ARG A 196 11.70 15.74 -25.53
N GLY A 197 12.63 15.40 -24.62
CA GLY A 197 14.07 15.64 -24.81
C GLY A 197 14.67 14.82 -25.96
N ALA A 198 14.11 13.62 -26.26
CA ALA A 198 14.55 12.73 -27.33
C ALA A 198 13.93 13.03 -28.70
N SER A 199 13.11 14.09 -28.83
CA SER A 199 12.36 14.44 -30.06
C SER A 199 11.51 13.27 -30.61
N ARG A 200 11.12 12.34 -29.76
CA ARG A 200 10.20 11.24 -30.08
C ARG A 200 8.77 11.71 -29.82
N ALA A 201 7.95 11.79 -30.85
CA ALA A 201 6.50 11.93 -30.72
C ALA A 201 5.99 10.61 -30.11
N GLY A 202 5.84 10.58 -28.76
CA GLY A 202 5.65 9.34 -28.03
C GLY A 202 4.20 8.90 -27.92
N THR A 203 3.99 7.62 -28.06
CA THR A 203 2.93 6.91 -27.33
C THR A 203 3.19 7.07 -25.84
N GLY A 204 2.17 7.45 -25.05
CA GLY A 204 2.31 7.61 -23.60
C GLY A 204 2.93 6.38 -22.91
N ALA A 205 3.35 6.51 -21.65
CA ALA A 205 3.96 5.43 -20.88
C ALA A 205 3.07 4.19 -20.84
N SER A 206 3.60 3.04 -21.21
CA SER A 206 2.92 1.76 -21.04
C SER A 206 2.92 1.31 -19.59
N THR A 207 2.08 0.35 -19.22
CA THR A 207 2.08 -0.25 -17.89
C THR A 207 3.45 -0.83 -17.52
N ASP A 208 4.15 -1.45 -18.47
CA ASP A 208 5.47 -2.03 -18.28
C ASP A 208 6.53 -0.94 -18.04
N ASP A 209 6.41 0.21 -18.73
CA ASP A 209 7.27 1.36 -18.49
C ASP A 209 7.09 1.94 -17.09
N ILE A 210 5.84 2.02 -16.63
CA ILE A 210 5.49 2.49 -15.29
C ILE A 210 6.05 1.54 -14.23
N LEU A 211 5.82 0.23 -14.39
CA LEU A 211 6.28 -0.78 -13.44
C LEU A 211 7.81 -0.82 -13.35
N SER A 212 8.51 -0.79 -14.49
CA SER A 212 9.97 -0.75 -14.51
C SER A 212 10.52 0.49 -13.78
N ARG A 213 9.93 1.66 -14.01
CA ARG A 213 10.34 2.89 -13.32
C ARG A 213 9.98 2.89 -11.84
N LEU A 214 8.86 2.27 -11.46
CA LEU A 214 8.50 2.09 -10.06
C LEU A 214 9.56 1.24 -9.34
N VAL A 215 10.00 0.14 -9.94
CA VAL A 215 11.09 -0.69 -9.39
C VAL A 215 12.38 0.11 -9.24
N LEU A 216 12.76 0.92 -10.24
CA LEU A 216 13.94 1.82 -10.14
C LEU A 216 13.78 2.84 -9.02
N LEU A 217 12.61 3.46 -8.90
CA LEU A 217 12.33 4.45 -7.88
C LEU A 217 12.41 3.84 -6.48
N LEU A 218 11.81 2.67 -6.25
CA LEU A 218 11.83 1.95 -4.98
C LEU A 218 13.25 1.48 -4.60
N THR A 219 14.08 1.17 -5.59
CA THR A 219 15.49 0.81 -5.37
C THR A 219 16.33 2.05 -5.06
N ALA A 220 16.05 3.18 -5.74
CA ALA A 220 16.79 4.43 -5.55
C ALA A 220 16.38 5.22 -4.30
N VAL A 221 15.14 5.01 -3.81
CA VAL A 221 14.58 5.62 -2.59
C VAL A 221 14.07 4.49 -1.70
N PRO A 222 14.93 3.85 -0.90
CA PRO A 222 14.51 2.75 -0.05
C PRO A 222 13.44 3.18 0.96
N VAL A 223 12.29 2.50 0.93
CA VAL A 223 11.22 2.67 1.90
C VAL A 223 11.35 1.54 2.92
N PRO A 224 11.57 1.85 4.21
CA PRO A 224 11.56 0.83 5.26
C PRO A 224 10.23 0.08 5.29
N ASP A 225 10.26 -1.20 5.60
CA ASP A 225 9.06 -2.03 5.75
C ASP A 225 8.14 -2.03 4.50
N LEU A 226 8.72 -1.98 3.28
CA LEU A 226 7.97 -1.82 2.03
C LEU A 226 6.98 -2.97 1.76
N CYS A 227 7.37 -4.23 2.02
CA CYS A 227 6.48 -5.38 1.91
C CYS A 227 5.33 -5.29 2.93
N THR A 228 5.62 -4.79 4.13
CA THR A 228 4.60 -4.50 5.15
C THR A 228 3.62 -3.44 4.67
N HIS A 229 4.08 -2.34 4.08
CA HIS A 229 3.19 -1.31 3.53
C HIS A 229 2.30 -1.88 2.43
N ALA A 230 2.84 -2.67 1.51
CA ALA A 230 2.10 -3.30 0.43
C ALA A 230 1.02 -4.27 0.97
N ALA A 231 1.40 -5.17 1.89
CA ALA A 231 0.49 -6.12 2.52
C ALA A 231 -0.59 -5.43 3.38
N PHE A 232 -0.25 -4.33 4.06
CA PHE A 232 -1.21 -3.54 4.83
C PHE A 232 -2.27 -2.92 3.92
N MET A 233 -1.88 -2.32 2.81
CA MET A 233 -2.82 -1.78 1.84
C MET A 233 -3.71 -2.87 1.24
N GLU A 234 -3.12 -3.98 0.78
CA GLU A 234 -3.86 -5.10 0.20
C GLU A 234 -4.94 -5.65 1.14
N ARG A 235 -4.59 -5.85 2.43
CA ARG A 235 -5.50 -6.43 3.42
C ARG A 235 -6.64 -5.50 3.84
N PHE A 236 -6.39 -4.20 3.88
CA PHE A 236 -7.34 -3.24 4.43
C PHE A 236 -7.99 -2.33 3.38
N VAL A 237 -7.64 -2.47 2.12
CA VAL A 237 -8.21 -1.71 1.02
C VAL A 237 -9.73 -1.86 0.95
N ASP A 238 -10.24 -3.07 1.10
CA ASP A 238 -11.67 -3.37 1.05
C ASP A 238 -12.45 -2.82 2.28
N VAL A 239 -11.75 -2.58 3.40
CA VAL A 239 -12.35 -1.97 4.58
C VAL A 239 -12.53 -0.46 4.39
N CYS A 240 -11.68 0.18 3.58
CA CYS A 240 -11.73 1.64 3.37
C CYS A 240 -12.80 2.09 2.40
N ASP A 241 -13.15 1.32 1.37
CA ASP A 241 -14.03 1.81 0.30
C ASP A 241 -14.51 0.73 -0.70
N GLY A 242 -15.11 -0.33 -0.22
CA GLY A 242 -15.82 -1.38 -0.99
C GLY A 242 -15.50 -1.50 -2.48
N ASP A 243 -15.97 -0.62 -3.32
CA ASP A 243 -15.85 -0.73 -4.77
C ASP A 243 -14.89 0.27 -5.43
N SER A 244 -14.63 1.45 -4.88
CA SER A 244 -13.82 2.45 -5.56
C SER A 244 -12.31 2.22 -5.43
N LEU A 245 -11.85 1.46 -4.43
CA LEU A 245 -10.46 1.06 -4.32
C LEU A 245 -10.09 -0.13 -5.23
N LYS A 246 -11.08 -0.88 -5.71
CA LYS A 246 -10.87 -1.96 -6.70
C LYS A 246 -10.53 -1.42 -8.10
N GLY A 247 -10.80 -0.15 -8.35
CA GLY A 247 -10.47 0.53 -9.61
C GLY A 247 -9.01 1.02 -9.66
N GLU A 248 -8.85 2.33 -9.77
CA GLU A 248 -7.55 2.99 -9.97
C GLU A 248 -6.57 2.72 -8.82
N LEU A 249 -6.99 2.83 -7.56
CA LEU A 249 -6.10 2.61 -6.42
C LEU A 249 -5.66 1.15 -6.29
N GLY A 250 -6.56 0.20 -6.58
CA GLY A 250 -6.20 -1.21 -6.63
C GLY A 250 -5.11 -1.52 -7.65
N TYR A 251 -5.14 -0.86 -8.81
CA TYR A 251 -4.07 -0.94 -9.80
C TYR A 251 -2.71 -0.52 -9.24
N HIS A 252 -2.64 0.60 -8.51
CA HIS A 252 -1.38 1.07 -7.93
C HIS A 252 -0.86 0.12 -6.84
N ILE A 253 -1.76 -0.43 -5.99
CA ILE A 253 -1.39 -1.42 -4.98
C ILE A 253 -0.85 -2.69 -5.63
N THR A 254 -1.50 -3.19 -6.68
CA THR A 254 -1.04 -4.36 -7.43
C THR A 254 0.34 -4.12 -8.05
N ASN A 255 0.58 -2.94 -8.62
CA ASN A 255 1.89 -2.60 -9.17
C ASN A 255 2.99 -2.57 -8.09
N LEU A 256 2.68 -2.09 -6.88
CA LEU A 256 3.62 -2.14 -5.77
C LEU A 256 3.93 -3.58 -5.34
N LEU A 257 2.91 -4.44 -5.22
CA LEU A 257 3.09 -5.85 -4.88
C LEU A 257 3.98 -6.55 -5.92
N VAL A 258 3.71 -6.35 -7.22
CA VAL A 258 4.52 -6.89 -8.31
C VAL A 258 5.96 -6.34 -8.27
N ALA A 259 6.13 -5.06 -7.98
CA ALA A 259 7.46 -4.46 -7.85
C ALA A 259 8.26 -5.05 -6.67
N CYS A 260 7.61 -5.27 -5.52
CA CYS A 260 8.22 -5.94 -4.37
C CYS A 260 8.66 -7.37 -4.71
N GLU A 261 7.78 -8.16 -5.35
CA GLU A 261 8.12 -9.52 -5.78
C GLU A 261 9.28 -9.53 -6.79
N PHE A 262 9.27 -8.61 -7.75
CA PHE A 262 10.38 -8.50 -8.69
C PHE A 262 11.70 -8.23 -7.97
N ILE A 263 11.75 -7.26 -7.04
CA ILE A 263 12.97 -6.93 -6.31
C ILE A 263 13.44 -8.12 -5.46
N LEU A 264 12.53 -8.82 -4.77
CA LEU A 264 12.85 -9.98 -3.92
C LEU A 264 13.50 -11.14 -4.70
N HIS A 265 13.19 -11.27 -5.99
CA HIS A 265 13.73 -12.35 -6.84
C HIS A 265 14.84 -11.85 -7.78
N ALA A 266 15.13 -10.55 -7.81
CA ALA A 266 16.11 -9.98 -8.72
C ALA A 266 17.54 -10.28 -8.26
N THR A 267 18.37 -10.70 -9.21
CA THR A 267 19.82 -10.69 -9.07
C THR A 267 20.39 -9.40 -9.67
N PRO A 268 21.62 -8.97 -9.32
CA PRO A 268 22.25 -7.82 -9.97
C PRO A 268 22.28 -7.92 -11.48
N ALA A 269 22.51 -9.13 -12.03
CA ALA A 269 22.54 -9.37 -13.46
C ALA A 269 21.16 -9.21 -14.11
N SER A 270 20.12 -9.87 -13.56
CA SER A 270 18.75 -9.76 -14.10
C SER A 270 18.19 -8.34 -13.96
N PHE A 271 18.55 -7.64 -12.89
CA PHE A 271 18.16 -6.24 -12.71
C PHE A 271 18.77 -5.35 -13.80
N LEU A 272 20.08 -5.49 -14.07
CA LEU A 272 20.76 -4.74 -15.14
C LEU A 272 20.19 -5.05 -16.51
N GLU A 273 19.98 -6.34 -16.83
CA GLU A 273 19.38 -6.75 -18.10
C GLU A 273 18.03 -6.09 -18.33
N GLN A 274 17.17 -6.09 -17.31
CA GLN A 274 15.86 -5.44 -17.36
C GLN A 274 15.95 -3.95 -17.73
N PHE A 275 16.93 -3.22 -17.19
CA PHE A 275 17.01 -1.77 -17.36
C PHE A 275 17.94 -1.30 -18.47
N GLN A 276 18.87 -2.12 -18.94
CA GLN A 276 19.68 -1.84 -20.12
C GLN A 276 18.86 -2.02 -21.41
N LEU A 277 18.04 -3.06 -21.51
CA LEU A 277 17.16 -3.30 -22.65
C LEU A 277 16.04 -2.25 -22.77
N ALA A 278 15.57 -1.71 -21.64
CA ALA A 278 14.59 -0.61 -21.63
C ALA A 278 15.14 0.72 -22.18
N GLY A 279 16.48 0.87 -22.27
CA GLY A 279 17.15 2.05 -22.89
C GLY A 279 17.15 2.03 -24.42
N GLU A 280 17.01 0.85 -25.05
CA GLU A 280 17.10 0.66 -26.50
C GLU A 280 15.75 0.47 -27.22
N GLY A 281 14.62 0.67 -26.55
CA GLY A 281 13.29 0.75 -27.20
C GLY A 281 12.44 -0.51 -27.15
N GLY A 282 12.72 -1.47 -26.27
CA GLY A 282 11.86 -2.64 -26.07
C GLY A 282 11.69 -3.00 -24.59
N SER A 283 10.44 -3.17 -24.14
CA SER A 283 10.16 -3.61 -22.78
C SER A 283 10.29 -5.12 -22.65
N PRO A 284 11.21 -5.67 -21.82
CA PRO A 284 11.42 -7.12 -21.70
C PRO A 284 10.35 -7.86 -20.90
N LEU A 285 9.50 -7.16 -20.17
CA LEU A 285 8.39 -7.79 -19.43
C LEU A 285 7.33 -8.44 -20.31
N SER A 286 7.26 -8.10 -21.59
CA SER A 286 6.36 -8.74 -22.55
C SER A 286 6.83 -10.14 -22.98
N ALA A 287 8.13 -10.42 -22.91
CA ALA A 287 8.70 -11.70 -23.34
C ALA A 287 8.40 -12.86 -22.35
N ALA A 288 8.21 -12.56 -21.06
CA ALA A 288 7.92 -13.59 -20.05
C ALA A 288 6.46 -14.11 -20.09
N ARG A 289 5.55 -13.42 -20.76
CA ARG A 289 4.13 -13.84 -20.92
C ARG A 289 3.86 -14.71 -22.16
N GLY A 290 4.81 -14.83 -23.10
CA GLY A 290 4.62 -15.52 -24.38
C GLY A 290 5.07 -17.00 -24.42
N GLY A 291 5.68 -17.55 -23.38
CA GLY A 291 6.31 -18.85 -23.38
C GLY A 291 5.46 -20.06 -22.96
N GLY A 292 4.14 -20.00 -23.05
CA GLY A 292 3.26 -21.05 -22.51
C GLY A 292 2.08 -21.48 -23.36
N ALA A 293 2.20 -21.56 -24.70
CA ALA A 293 1.16 -22.24 -25.50
C ALA A 293 1.74 -22.67 -26.86
N GLY A 294 2.13 -23.96 -26.92
CA GLY A 294 2.38 -24.59 -28.23
C GLY A 294 3.33 -25.76 -28.16
N GLU A 295 2.81 -26.91 -27.67
CA GLU A 295 3.20 -28.24 -28.17
C GLU A 295 2.26 -29.29 -27.59
N ALA A 296 1.30 -29.73 -28.36
CA ALA A 296 0.92 -31.12 -28.63
C ALA A 296 -0.31 -31.14 -29.51
#